data_09efa28bfce047913a36e49b1766d41c
#
_entry.id   09efa28bfce047913a36e49b1766d41c
#
_cell.length_a   1.000
_cell.length_b   1.000
_cell.length_c   1.000
_cell.angle_alpha   90.00
_cell.angle_beta   90.00
_cell.angle_gamma   90.00
#
_symmetry.space_group_name_H-M   'P 1'
#
loop_
_entity.id
_entity.type
_entity.pdbx_description
1 polymer ?
#
loop_
_entity_poly.entity_id
_entity_poly.type
_entity_poly.pdbx_seq_one_letter_code
_entity_poly.pdbx_strand_id
1 'polypeptide(L)'
;MRIRRLLAAAALAFGLGVLPWAGAAEAGQTFDSMKARGTLNCGVNVGVAGFSLPDSQGVWRGMDADLCRGLAAVMFGDASKVRFVPLTAVQRFTALQSGEIDVLIRQTTLTMTRDTTLGLRMVVANLYDGHGFMVRKDANISDPKGMDGMTICLSPGTTNELVTADWFRANSLRFTPLLQERMQDNATALQAGRCDAIGTDATQLAALRSQFTRPGDFVILPQRFSKEPYGPVVRRDDQEWFDVVRWTVSALIQAEELGVNSRNAEQMRGSPNPDIRRLLGADPLLGNALKLDPAWAYNLIRAIGNYGELFDRTIGPNTPIGLERGLNRLWTDGGLMYSWPMR
;
A
#
# COMPACT_ATOMS: atom_id res chain seq x y z
N MET A 1 15.77 73.81 56.48
CA MET A 1 14.91 73.69 55.32
C MET A 1 14.98 72.23 54.81
N ARG A 2 13.89 71.48 54.92
CA ARG A 2 13.85 70.04 54.73
C ARG A 2 13.08 69.79 53.44
N ILE A 3 13.76 69.10 52.47
CA ILE A 3 13.16 68.65 51.23
C ILE A 3 12.78 67.15 51.40
N ARG A 4 11.50 66.90 51.34
CA ARG A 4 10.96 65.52 51.37
C ARG A 4 11.02 64.93 49.93
N ARG A 5 11.63 63.75 49.77
CA ARG A 5 11.62 62.93 48.55
C ARG A 5 10.40 62.02 48.61
N LEU A 6 9.56 62.10 47.61
CA LEU A 6 8.49 61.13 47.31
C LEU A 6 9.04 60.04 46.36
N LEU A 7 9.01 58.82 46.84
CA LEU A 7 9.30 57.57 45.99
C LEU A 7 7.98 57.13 45.41
N ALA A 8 7.88 57.13 44.08
CA ALA A 8 6.82 56.46 43.33
C ALA A 8 7.27 55.02 42.95
N ALA A 9 6.58 54.03 43.55
CA ALA A 9 6.77 52.62 43.18
C ALA A 9 5.92 52.29 41.95
N ALA A 10 6.55 52.01 40.84
CA ALA A 10 5.89 51.44 39.63
C ALA A 10 5.79 49.95 39.79
N ALA A 11 4.59 49.39 39.91
CA ALA A 11 4.31 47.97 39.87
C ALA A 11 4.26 47.49 38.41
N LEU A 12 5.28 46.76 37.97
CA LEU A 12 5.25 46.01 36.71
C LEU A 12 4.38 44.75 36.92
N ALA A 13 3.19 44.74 36.34
CA ALA A 13 2.38 43.53 36.19
C ALA A 13 2.96 42.68 35.05
N PHE A 14 3.65 41.60 35.38
CA PHE A 14 4.03 40.55 34.45
C PHE A 14 2.76 39.76 34.08
N GLY A 15 2.19 40.02 32.90
CA GLY A 15 1.15 39.21 32.33
C GLY A 15 1.77 37.88 31.84
N LEU A 16 1.56 36.81 32.59
CA LEU A 16 1.81 35.45 32.15
C LEU A 16 0.84 35.13 30.98
N GLY A 17 1.28 35.37 29.76
CA GLY A 17 0.61 34.87 28.56
C GLY A 17 0.61 33.34 28.60
N VAL A 18 -0.55 32.73 28.82
CA VAL A 18 -0.77 31.31 28.63
C VAL A 18 -0.68 31.07 27.13
N LEU A 19 0.50 30.63 26.66
CA LEU A 19 0.64 30.07 25.32
C LEU A 19 -0.27 28.83 25.24
N PRO A 20 -1.16 28.74 24.26
CA PRO A 20 -1.88 27.48 24.04
C PRO A 20 -0.84 26.38 23.79
N TRP A 21 -0.78 25.41 24.67
CA TRP A 21 -0.07 24.18 24.44
C TRP A 21 -0.67 23.61 23.14
N ALA A 22 0.10 23.62 22.07
CA ALA A 22 -0.21 22.79 20.90
C ALA A 22 -0.29 21.36 21.42
N GLY A 23 -1.51 20.83 21.55
CA GLY A 23 -1.75 19.50 22.06
C GLY A 23 -0.89 18.52 21.24
N ALA A 24 -0.10 17.73 21.93
CA ALA A 24 0.49 16.53 21.34
C ALA A 24 -0.65 15.76 20.68
N ALA A 25 -0.51 15.40 19.41
CA ALA A 25 -1.48 14.57 18.73
C ALA A 25 -1.71 13.31 19.58
N GLU A 26 -2.91 13.15 20.11
CA GLU A 26 -3.25 12.01 20.97
C GLU A 26 -3.17 10.74 20.14
N ALA A 27 -2.56 9.70 20.70
CA ALA A 27 -2.53 8.36 20.11
C ALA A 27 -3.98 7.90 19.86
N GLY A 28 -4.27 7.41 18.63
CA GLY A 28 -5.63 6.99 18.23
C GLY A 28 -6.39 8.00 17.35
N GLN A 29 -5.82 9.17 17.07
CA GLN A 29 -6.52 10.25 16.37
C GLN A 29 -7.04 9.88 14.97
N THR A 30 -6.36 9.00 14.21
CA THR A 30 -6.82 8.55 12.90
C THR A 30 -8.02 7.64 13.01
N PHE A 31 -7.95 6.65 13.92
CA PHE A 31 -9.03 5.69 14.14
C PHE A 31 -10.33 6.39 14.56
N ASP A 32 -10.25 7.29 15.54
CA ASP A 32 -11.41 8.01 16.06
C ASP A 32 -11.98 9.00 15.04
N SER A 33 -11.12 9.77 14.35
CA SER A 33 -11.54 10.73 13.33
C SER A 33 -12.22 10.03 12.14
N MET A 34 -11.71 8.88 11.74
CA MET A 34 -12.29 8.06 10.68
C MET A 34 -13.65 7.50 11.10
N LYS A 35 -13.78 7.00 12.35
CA LYS A 35 -15.04 6.54 12.93
C LYS A 35 -16.08 7.64 12.98
N ALA A 36 -15.70 8.82 13.45
CA ALA A 36 -16.59 9.99 13.53
C ALA A 36 -17.05 10.46 12.14
N ARG A 37 -16.18 10.41 11.15
CA ARG A 37 -16.47 10.77 9.76
C ARG A 37 -17.32 9.72 9.04
N GLY A 38 -17.26 8.46 9.45
CA GLY A 38 -17.97 7.35 8.82
C GLY A 38 -17.47 6.96 7.43
N THR A 39 -16.22 7.31 7.09
CA THR A 39 -15.62 7.07 5.76
C THR A 39 -14.11 6.94 5.88
N LEU A 40 -13.53 5.94 5.21
CA LEU A 40 -12.08 5.74 5.05
C LEU A 40 -11.56 6.56 3.87
N ASN A 41 -10.53 7.38 4.07
CA ASN A 41 -9.77 8.01 2.98
C ASN A 41 -8.56 7.12 2.67
N CYS A 42 -8.58 6.47 1.51
CA CYS A 42 -7.52 5.54 1.11
C CYS A 42 -6.70 6.11 -0.04
N GLY A 43 -5.40 6.29 0.19
CA GLY A 43 -4.45 6.72 -0.83
C GLY A 43 -4.07 5.56 -1.76
N VAL A 44 -4.32 5.72 -3.06
CA VAL A 44 -4.06 4.71 -4.08
C VAL A 44 -3.20 5.26 -5.22
N ASN A 45 -2.75 4.42 -6.15
CA ASN A 45 -2.05 4.87 -7.33
C ASN A 45 -3.01 5.64 -8.28
N VAL A 46 -2.44 6.54 -9.07
CA VAL A 46 -3.19 7.34 -10.07
C VAL A 46 -3.76 6.51 -11.23
N GLY A 47 -3.42 5.22 -11.32
CA GLY A 47 -3.97 4.26 -12.28
C GLY A 47 -2.97 3.17 -12.66
N VAL A 48 -3.09 1.98 -12.04
CA VAL A 48 -2.33 0.78 -12.40
C VAL A 48 -3.30 -0.39 -12.48
N ALA A 49 -3.37 -1.04 -13.65
CA ALA A 49 -4.24 -2.18 -13.87
C ALA A 49 -3.98 -3.30 -12.85
N GLY A 50 -5.03 -3.94 -12.37
CA GLY A 50 -4.95 -5.00 -11.36
C GLY A 50 -4.68 -4.52 -9.94
N PHE A 51 -4.26 -3.28 -9.73
CA PHE A 51 -4.01 -2.70 -8.40
C PHE A 51 -5.02 -1.61 -8.04
N SER A 52 -5.00 -0.49 -8.74
CA SER A 52 -5.95 0.61 -8.55
C SER A 52 -6.12 1.36 -9.86
N LEU A 53 -7.18 1.03 -10.58
CA LEU A 53 -7.55 1.67 -11.84
C LEU A 53 -9.05 1.86 -11.86
N PRO A 54 -9.58 3.09 -12.11
CA PRO A 54 -11.01 3.27 -12.34
C PRO A 54 -11.43 2.63 -13.66
N ASP A 55 -12.55 1.92 -13.65
CA ASP A 55 -13.19 1.42 -14.87
C ASP A 55 -13.92 2.55 -15.63
N SER A 56 -14.58 2.21 -16.74
CA SER A 56 -15.32 3.18 -17.57
C SER A 56 -16.47 3.89 -16.85
N GLN A 57 -16.90 3.35 -15.70
CA GLN A 57 -17.93 3.93 -14.85
C GLN A 57 -17.35 4.72 -13.67
N GLY A 58 -16.02 4.85 -13.60
CA GLY A 58 -15.31 5.51 -12.50
C GLY A 58 -15.17 4.66 -11.24
N VAL A 59 -15.52 3.37 -11.29
CA VAL A 59 -15.39 2.46 -10.15
C VAL A 59 -13.96 1.93 -10.07
N TRP A 60 -13.30 2.19 -8.96
CA TRP A 60 -11.94 1.72 -8.71
C TRP A 60 -11.88 0.19 -8.62
N ARG A 61 -10.96 -0.44 -9.34
CA ARG A 61 -10.76 -1.89 -9.42
C ARG A 61 -9.32 -2.26 -9.11
N GLY A 62 -9.12 -3.49 -8.60
CA GLY A 62 -7.81 -4.09 -8.37
C GLY A 62 -7.48 -4.31 -6.90
N MET A 63 -6.33 -4.93 -6.65
CA MET A 63 -5.92 -5.45 -5.35
C MET A 63 -5.86 -4.38 -4.27
N ASP A 64 -5.25 -3.22 -4.58
CA ASP A 64 -5.15 -2.10 -3.64
C ASP A 64 -6.53 -1.49 -3.37
N ALA A 65 -7.34 -1.29 -4.42
CA ALA A 65 -8.67 -0.74 -4.29
C ALA A 65 -9.59 -1.67 -3.48
N ASP A 66 -9.48 -2.98 -3.68
CA ASP A 66 -10.26 -3.95 -2.93
C ASP A 66 -9.80 -4.03 -1.47
N LEU A 67 -8.49 -3.94 -1.19
CA LEU A 67 -8.01 -3.88 0.20
C LEU A 67 -8.52 -2.62 0.93
N CYS A 68 -8.60 -1.47 0.24
CA CYS A 68 -9.26 -0.27 0.79
C CYS A 68 -10.73 -0.53 1.13
N ARG A 69 -11.49 -1.22 0.25
CA ARG A 69 -12.87 -1.64 0.52
C ARG A 69 -12.96 -2.62 1.69
N GLY A 70 -12.01 -3.55 1.77
CA GLY A 70 -11.91 -4.49 2.88
C GLY A 70 -11.76 -3.78 4.22
N LEU A 71 -10.88 -2.78 4.30
CA LEU A 71 -10.73 -1.94 5.50
C LEU A 71 -12.01 -1.15 5.83
N ALA A 72 -12.73 -0.64 4.83
CA ALA A 72 -14.02 0.01 5.05
C ALA A 72 -15.08 -0.98 5.59
N ALA A 73 -15.11 -2.21 5.05
CA ALA A 73 -15.98 -3.28 5.56
C ALA A 73 -15.64 -3.67 7.00
N VAL A 74 -14.34 -3.71 7.35
CA VAL A 74 -13.85 -3.95 8.72
C VAL A 74 -14.32 -2.86 9.69
N MET A 75 -14.17 -1.59 9.30
CA MET A 75 -14.45 -0.44 10.15
C MET A 75 -15.94 -0.12 10.31
N PHE A 76 -16.71 -0.31 9.24
CA PHE A 76 -18.09 0.20 9.13
C PHE A 76 -19.12 -0.87 8.81
N GLY A 77 -18.70 -2.13 8.58
CA GLY A 77 -19.58 -3.18 8.05
C GLY A 77 -20.02 -2.95 6.60
N ASP A 78 -19.48 -1.94 5.92
CA ASP A 78 -19.86 -1.48 4.59
C ASP A 78 -18.63 -1.12 3.74
N ALA A 79 -18.36 -1.92 2.72
CA ALA A 79 -17.24 -1.74 1.79
C ALA A 79 -17.36 -0.47 0.91
N SER A 80 -18.54 0.15 0.84
CA SER A 80 -18.75 1.39 0.09
C SER A 80 -18.27 2.64 0.84
N LYS A 81 -18.02 2.54 2.15
CA LYS A 81 -17.56 3.64 3.02
C LYS A 81 -16.07 3.98 2.83
N VAL A 82 -15.65 4.08 1.58
CA VAL A 82 -14.27 4.43 1.21
C VAL A 82 -14.26 5.54 0.16
N ARG A 83 -13.36 6.51 0.37
CA ARG A 83 -12.99 7.53 -0.60
C ARG A 83 -11.58 7.25 -1.10
N PHE A 84 -11.46 7.00 -2.40
CA PHE A 84 -10.16 6.82 -3.04
C PHE A 84 -9.51 8.17 -3.33
N VAL A 85 -8.23 8.32 -2.96
CA VAL A 85 -7.42 9.51 -3.22
C VAL A 85 -6.25 9.09 -4.09
N PRO A 86 -6.28 9.38 -5.40
CA PRO A 86 -5.19 9.03 -6.31
C PRO A 86 -3.96 9.92 -6.07
N LEU A 87 -2.79 9.31 -5.87
CA LEU A 87 -1.55 9.98 -5.51
C LEU A 87 -0.39 9.50 -6.39
N THR A 88 0.47 10.43 -6.82
CA THR A 88 1.77 10.09 -7.42
C THR A 88 2.74 9.53 -6.36
N ALA A 89 3.88 8.99 -6.80
CA ALA A 89 4.89 8.49 -5.88
C ALA A 89 5.49 9.61 -5.00
N VAL A 90 5.55 10.82 -5.53
CA VAL A 90 6.09 11.99 -4.82
C VAL A 90 5.10 12.50 -3.75
N GLN A 91 3.80 12.50 -4.05
CA GLN A 91 2.75 13.06 -3.18
C GLN A 91 2.37 12.15 -2.00
N ARG A 92 2.51 10.83 -2.15
CA ARG A 92 1.88 9.83 -1.28
C ARG A 92 2.20 9.95 0.21
N PHE A 93 3.48 10.24 0.56
CA PHE A 93 3.88 10.29 1.96
C PHE A 93 3.44 11.60 2.62
N THR A 94 3.51 12.72 1.91
CA THR A 94 3.02 14.01 2.40
C THR A 94 1.51 13.97 2.64
N ALA A 95 0.74 13.37 1.73
CA ALA A 95 -0.71 13.20 1.90
C ALA A 95 -1.06 12.36 3.15
N LEU A 96 -0.27 11.31 3.45
CA LEU A 96 -0.46 10.51 4.66
C LEU A 96 -0.06 11.29 5.92
N GLN A 97 1.07 12.00 5.90
CA GLN A 97 1.56 12.81 7.02
C GLN A 97 0.61 13.94 7.37
N SER A 98 0.02 14.61 6.38
CA SER A 98 -0.93 15.72 6.58
C SER A 98 -2.33 15.29 7.05
N GLY A 99 -2.63 13.97 7.00
CA GLY A 99 -3.96 13.44 7.33
C GLY A 99 -4.98 13.58 6.19
N GLU A 100 -4.59 13.92 4.97
CA GLU A 100 -5.45 13.89 3.79
C GLU A 100 -5.98 12.47 3.53
N ILE A 101 -5.16 11.47 3.80
CA ILE A 101 -5.52 10.05 3.78
C ILE A 101 -5.28 9.39 5.14
N ASP A 102 -6.04 8.35 5.43
CA ASP A 102 -5.95 7.56 6.67
C ASP A 102 -4.97 6.39 6.51
N VAL A 103 -4.87 5.85 5.33
CA VAL A 103 -3.99 4.75 4.95
C VAL A 103 -3.51 4.93 3.51
N LEU A 104 -2.27 4.52 3.26
CA LEU A 104 -1.70 4.46 1.92
C LEU A 104 -1.58 3.01 1.49
N ILE A 105 -2.28 2.63 0.40
CA ILE A 105 -2.23 1.31 -0.23
C ILE A 105 -1.97 1.53 -1.72
N ARG A 106 -0.67 1.52 -2.09
CA ARG A 106 -0.23 2.02 -3.40
C ARG A 106 1.09 1.36 -3.83
N GLN A 107 1.17 0.04 -3.86
CA GLN A 107 2.39 -0.69 -4.17
C GLN A 107 3.62 -0.03 -3.50
N THR A 108 3.53 0.22 -2.20
CA THR A 108 4.58 0.92 -1.46
C THR A 108 5.50 -0.08 -0.79
N THR A 109 6.74 -0.12 -1.23
CA THR A 109 7.78 -1.00 -0.67
C THR A 109 8.07 -0.64 0.78
N LEU A 110 8.03 -1.64 1.64
CA LEU A 110 8.43 -1.54 3.05
C LEU A 110 9.96 -1.44 3.12
N THR A 111 10.47 -0.31 3.59
CA THR A 111 11.92 -0.09 3.77
C THR A 111 12.23 0.49 5.14
N MET A 112 13.42 0.20 5.67
CA MET A 112 13.87 0.74 6.94
C MET A 112 13.81 2.28 6.97
N THR A 113 14.29 2.95 5.92
CA THR A 113 14.29 4.41 5.85
C THR A 113 12.88 4.98 5.93
N ARG A 114 11.95 4.44 5.13
CA ARG A 114 10.54 4.90 5.15
C ARG A 114 9.89 4.69 6.51
N ASP A 115 10.17 3.55 7.16
CA ASP A 115 9.62 3.22 8.47
C ASP A 115 10.20 4.08 9.60
N THR A 116 11.48 4.45 9.52
CA THR A 116 12.17 5.10 10.64
C THR A 116 12.26 6.62 10.54
N THR A 117 12.28 7.19 9.31
CA THR A 117 12.58 8.63 9.12
C THR A 117 11.39 9.49 8.75
N LEU A 118 10.29 8.90 8.26
CA LEU A 118 9.16 9.68 7.73
C LEU A 118 8.03 9.93 8.75
N GLY A 119 8.15 9.48 10.01
CA GLY A 119 7.05 9.54 10.97
C GLY A 119 5.85 8.66 10.58
N LEU A 120 6.09 7.70 9.70
CA LEU A 120 5.13 6.72 9.19
C LEU A 120 5.45 5.33 9.74
N ARG A 121 4.54 4.40 9.55
CA ARG A 121 4.70 3.01 9.96
C ARG A 121 4.33 2.07 8.84
N MET A 122 5.27 1.22 8.47
CA MET A 122 5.08 0.13 7.53
C MET A 122 4.36 -1.01 8.25
N VAL A 123 3.18 -1.43 7.76
CA VAL A 123 2.32 -2.31 8.56
C VAL A 123 2.74 -3.78 8.41
N VAL A 124 2.57 -4.33 7.24
CA VAL A 124 2.85 -5.75 6.93
C VAL A 124 2.94 -5.93 5.42
N ALA A 125 3.74 -6.89 4.96
CA ALA A 125 3.77 -7.19 3.53
C ALA A 125 2.45 -7.87 3.10
N ASN A 126 1.81 -7.31 2.07
CA ASN A 126 0.63 -7.87 1.42
C ASN A 126 0.91 -8.37 -0.01
N LEU A 127 2.10 -8.11 -0.54
CA LEU A 127 2.61 -8.66 -1.79
C LEU A 127 4.14 -8.64 -1.79
N TYR A 128 4.78 -9.71 -2.26
CA TYR A 128 6.21 -9.80 -2.46
C TYR A 128 6.53 -9.65 -3.93
N ASP A 129 7.39 -8.68 -4.27
CA ASP A 129 7.83 -8.35 -5.62
C ASP A 129 9.34 -8.08 -5.67
N GLY A 130 9.83 -7.68 -6.81
CA GLY A 130 11.20 -7.28 -7.06
C GLY A 130 11.33 -6.37 -8.27
N HIS A 131 12.30 -5.44 -8.22
CA HIS A 131 12.62 -4.57 -9.34
C HIS A 131 13.04 -5.37 -10.58
N GLY A 132 12.57 -4.95 -11.76
CA GLY A 132 12.91 -5.53 -13.05
C GLY A 132 12.94 -4.49 -14.16
N PHE A 133 13.22 -4.94 -15.37
CA PHE A 133 13.19 -4.10 -16.57
C PHE A 133 12.28 -4.68 -17.63
N MET A 134 11.57 -3.82 -18.33
CA MET A 134 10.84 -4.15 -19.57
C MET A 134 11.49 -3.40 -20.74
N VAL A 135 11.81 -4.14 -21.80
CA VAL A 135 12.44 -3.63 -23.01
C VAL A 135 11.59 -3.97 -24.24
N ARG A 136 11.80 -3.29 -25.36
CA ARG A 136 11.24 -3.75 -26.63
C ARG A 136 11.91 -5.04 -27.08
N LYS A 137 11.14 -5.93 -27.66
CA LYS A 137 11.62 -7.24 -28.13
C LYS A 137 12.67 -7.12 -29.23
N ASP A 138 12.53 -6.14 -30.11
CA ASP A 138 13.47 -5.84 -31.20
C ASP A 138 14.84 -5.33 -30.72
N ALA A 139 14.96 -4.88 -29.49
CA ALA A 139 16.25 -4.53 -28.88
C ALA A 139 17.15 -5.75 -28.63
N ASN A 140 16.60 -6.98 -28.70
CA ASN A 140 17.33 -8.27 -28.53
C ASN A 140 18.14 -8.35 -27.23
N ILE A 141 17.67 -7.75 -26.14
CA ILE A 141 18.31 -7.77 -24.83
C ILE A 141 17.79 -8.96 -24.03
N SER A 142 18.68 -9.86 -23.65
CA SER A 142 18.42 -10.99 -22.75
C SER A 142 19.17 -10.86 -21.42
N ASP A 143 20.32 -10.18 -21.45
CA ASP A 143 21.11 -9.82 -20.26
C ASP A 143 20.97 -8.31 -20.01
N PRO A 144 20.57 -7.90 -18.80
CA PRO A 144 20.49 -6.49 -18.42
C PRO A 144 21.76 -5.68 -18.64
N LYS A 145 22.94 -6.31 -18.67
CA LYS A 145 24.20 -5.63 -19.03
C LYS A 145 24.21 -5.08 -20.46
N GLY A 146 23.39 -5.61 -21.34
CA GLY A 146 23.17 -5.06 -22.68
C GLY A 146 22.47 -3.70 -22.72
N MET A 147 22.04 -3.17 -21.55
CA MET A 147 21.39 -1.86 -21.45
C MET A 147 22.37 -0.69 -21.25
N ASP A 148 23.71 -0.89 -21.41
CA ASP A 148 24.69 0.22 -21.28
C ASP A 148 24.36 1.36 -22.25
N GLY A 149 24.34 2.59 -21.72
CA GLY A 149 24.06 3.82 -22.49
C GLY A 149 22.57 4.07 -22.80
N MET A 150 21.66 3.19 -22.41
CA MET A 150 20.23 3.32 -22.70
C MET A 150 19.55 4.43 -21.91
N THR A 151 18.44 4.94 -22.45
CA THR A 151 17.50 5.78 -21.74
C THR A 151 16.48 4.91 -21.01
N ILE A 152 16.42 5.04 -19.67
CA ILE A 152 15.52 4.25 -18.82
C ILE A 152 14.41 5.13 -18.27
N CYS A 153 13.16 4.80 -18.57
CA CYS A 153 11.98 5.41 -17.98
C CYS A 153 11.81 4.97 -16.53
N LEU A 154 11.71 5.91 -15.60
CA LEU A 154 11.61 5.69 -14.15
C LEU A 154 10.58 6.63 -13.52
N SER A 155 10.04 6.25 -12.37
CA SER A 155 9.19 7.14 -11.58
C SER A 155 9.98 7.74 -10.42
N PRO A 156 10.02 9.08 -10.27
CA PRO A 156 10.79 9.75 -9.21
C PRO A 156 10.24 9.41 -7.81
N GLY A 157 11.11 9.41 -6.80
CA GLY A 157 10.74 9.14 -5.41
C GLY A 157 10.36 7.68 -5.11
N THR A 158 10.79 6.76 -5.98
CA THR A 158 10.59 5.31 -5.80
C THR A 158 11.88 4.60 -5.39
N THR A 159 11.75 3.40 -4.82
CA THR A 159 12.88 2.49 -4.61
C THR A 159 13.51 2.08 -5.95
N ASN A 160 12.69 1.98 -7.00
CA ASN A 160 13.11 1.56 -8.32
C ASN A 160 14.12 2.52 -8.97
N GLU A 161 13.95 3.82 -8.75
CA GLU A 161 14.92 4.84 -9.19
C GLU A 161 16.29 4.61 -8.55
N LEU A 162 16.32 4.37 -7.23
CA LEU A 162 17.56 4.09 -6.48
C LEU A 162 18.19 2.76 -6.90
N VAL A 163 17.39 1.70 -6.97
CA VAL A 163 17.86 0.35 -7.36
C VAL A 163 18.45 0.37 -8.77
N THR A 164 17.82 1.06 -9.71
CA THR A 164 18.35 1.22 -11.07
C THR A 164 19.70 1.91 -11.05
N ALA A 165 19.81 3.05 -10.37
CA ALA A 165 21.08 3.80 -10.30
C ALA A 165 22.20 2.99 -9.64
N ASP A 166 21.89 2.27 -8.56
CA ASP A 166 22.84 1.43 -7.85
C ASP A 166 23.30 0.24 -8.70
N TRP A 167 22.38 -0.42 -9.40
CA TRP A 167 22.71 -1.56 -10.23
C TRP A 167 23.61 -1.17 -11.41
N PHE A 168 23.28 -0.08 -12.13
CA PHE A 168 24.12 0.42 -13.23
C PHE A 168 25.52 0.80 -12.73
N ARG A 169 25.61 1.51 -11.61
CA ARG A 169 26.89 1.88 -10.99
C ARG A 169 27.72 0.66 -10.60
N ALA A 170 27.11 -0.33 -9.94
CA ALA A 170 27.79 -1.54 -9.49
C ALA A 170 28.34 -2.39 -10.65
N ASN A 171 27.73 -2.29 -11.83
CA ASN A 171 28.18 -2.99 -13.03
C ASN A 171 29.05 -2.11 -13.96
N SER A 172 29.43 -0.88 -13.53
CA SER A 172 30.19 0.08 -14.35
C SER A 172 29.49 0.44 -15.67
N LEU A 173 28.19 0.43 -15.68
CA LEU A 173 27.33 0.79 -16.82
C LEU A 173 26.79 2.21 -16.66
N ARG A 174 26.39 2.81 -17.77
CA ARG A 174 25.77 4.15 -17.83
C ARG A 174 24.34 4.03 -18.31
N PHE A 175 23.48 4.93 -17.88
CA PHE A 175 22.13 5.11 -18.42
C PHE A 175 21.73 6.59 -18.32
N THR A 176 20.70 6.97 -19.07
CA THR A 176 20.07 8.29 -19.00
C THR A 176 18.67 8.10 -18.39
N PRO A 177 18.36 8.67 -17.21
CA PRO A 177 17.02 8.56 -16.64
C PRO A 177 16.04 9.48 -17.37
N LEU A 178 14.88 8.94 -17.76
CA LEU A 178 13.70 9.71 -18.17
C LEU A 178 12.66 9.59 -17.06
N LEU A 179 12.49 10.66 -16.28
CA LEU A 179 11.63 10.66 -15.10
C LEU A 179 10.21 11.07 -15.46
N GLN A 180 9.23 10.23 -15.09
CA GLN A 180 7.80 10.45 -15.30
C GLN A 180 7.04 10.10 -14.01
N GLU A 181 6.18 11.00 -13.54
CA GLU A 181 5.43 10.76 -12.30
C GLU A 181 4.35 9.68 -12.42
N ARG A 182 3.79 9.51 -13.62
CA ARG A 182 2.75 8.52 -13.90
C ARG A 182 3.33 7.33 -14.64
N MET A 183 3.01 6.14 -14.19
CA MET A 183 3.44 4.89 -14.86
C MET A 183 2.93 4.80 -16.31
N GLN A 184 1.75 5.36 -16.60
CA GLN A 184 1.20 5.38 -17.94
C GLN A 184 2.03 6.27 -18.89
N ASP A 185 2.66 7.33 -18.38
CA ASP A 185 3.56 8.18 -19.19
C ASP A 185 4.85 7.45 -19.51
N ASN A 186 5.37 6.63 -18.59
CA ASN A 186 6.49 5.71 -18.86
C ASN A 186 6.12 4.70 -19.96
N ALA A 187 4.93 4.11 -19.88
CA ALA A 187 4.43 3.18 -20.90
C ALA A 187 4.33 3.84 -22.28
N THR A 188 3.78 5.06 -22.34
CA THR A 188 3.67 5.86 -23.58
C THR A 188 5.05 6.21 -24.12
N ALA A 189 6.01 6.59 -23.26
CA ALA A 189 7.37 6.93 -23.66
C ALA A 189 8.10 5.73 -24.26
N LEU A 190 7.99 4.53 -23.65
CA LEU A 190 8.60 3.31 -24.19
C LEU A 190 8.00 2.92 -25.54
N GLN A 191 6.67 2.94 -25.67
CA GLN A 191 6.00 2.62 -26.94
C GLN A 191 6.37 3.61 -28.07
N ALA A 192 6.59 4.89 -27.74
CA ALA A 192 7.02 5.92 -28.67
C ALA A 192 8.55 5.95 -28.91
N GLY A 193 9.33 5.06 -28.29
CA GLY A 193 10.80 5.03 -28.42
C GLY A 193 11.51 6.22 -27.77
N ARG A 194 10.87 6.93 -26.84
CA ARG A 194 11.51 8.03 -26.09
C ARG A 194 12.37 7.52 -24.93
N CYS A 195 12.13 6.31 -24.48
CA CYS A 195 13.07 5.53 -23.66
C CYS A 195 13.20 4.12 -24.23
N ASP A 196 14.28 3.43 -23.85
CA ASP A 196 14.61 2.10 -24.36
C ASP A 196 14.11 1.01 -23.43
N ALA A 197 13.97 1.32 -22.14
CA ALA A 197 13.45 0.41 -21.13
C ALA A 197 12.61 1.15 -20.08
N ILE A 198 11.76 0.41 -19.37
CA ILE A 198 11.12 0.84 -18.12
C ILE A 198 11.71 0.04 -16.97
N GLY A 199 12.20 0.74 -15.93
CA GLY A 199 12.63 0.14 -14.67
C GLY A 199 11.58 0.35 -13.58
N THR A 200 10.94 -0.75 -13.13
CA THR A 200 10.00 -0.74 -12.00
C THR A 200 9.79 -2.18 -11.51
N ASP A 201 8.92 -2.38 -10.55
CA ASP A 201 8.59 -3.70 -10.01
C ASP A 201 7.94 -4.60 -11.05
N ALA A 202 8.24 -5.88 -11.00
CA ALA A 202 7.84 -6.84 -12.03
C ALA A 202 6.32 -6.97 -12.19
N THR A 203 5.57 -6.90 -11.09
CA THR A 203 4.11 -6.91 -11.17
C THR A 203 3.55 -5.67 -11.86
N GLN A 204 4.18 -4.49 -11.64
CA GLN A 204 3.82 -3.26 -12.34
C GLN A 204 4.18 -3.32 -13.82
N LEU A 205 5.33 -3.91 -14.18
CA LEU A 205 5.70 -4.13 -15.59
C LEU A 205 4.67 -5.02 -16.30
N ALA A 206 4.23 -6.10 -15.64
CA ALA A 206 3.21 -6.99 -16.19
C ALA A 206 1.87 -6.26 -16.36
N ALA A 207 1.47 -5.45 -15.36
CA ALA A 207 0.27 -4.62 -15.41
C ALA A 207 0.31 -3.60 -16.56
N LEU A 208 1.44 -2.91 -16.77
CA LEU A 208 1.61 -2.00 -17.89
C LEU A 208 1.54 -2.73 -19.23
N ARG A 209 2.29 -3.83 -19.37
CA ARG A 209 2.33 -4.61 -20.62
C ARG A 209 0.95 -5.11 -21.00
N SER A 210 0.11 -5.51 -20.05
CA SER A 210 -1.26 -5.99 -20.32
C SER A 210 -2.16 -4.94 -20.97
N GLN A 211 -1.81 -3.67 -20.86
CA GLN A 211 -2.56 -2.55 -21.44
C GLN A 211 -2.02 -2.07 -22.79
N PHE A 212 -0.91 -2.65 -23.27
CA PHE A 212 -0.34 -2.29 -24.57
C PHE A 212 -1.18 -2.85 -25.72
N THR A 213 -1.26 -2.11 -26.82
CA THR A 213 -1.95 -2.59 -28.03
C THR A 213 -1.30 -3.87 -28.59
N ARG A 214 0.02 -3.99 -28.44
CA ARG A 214 0.80 -5.15 -28.86
C ARG A 214 1.75 -5.60 -27.75
N PRO A 215 1.22 -6.27 -26.70
CA PRO A 215 2.03 -6.67 -25.55
C PRO A 215 3.19 -7.61 -25.88
N GLY A 216 3.05 -8.39 -26.97
CA GLY A 216 4.09 -9.31 -27.47
C GLY A 216 5.34 -8.64 -28.04
N ASP A 217 5.29 -7.32 -28.31
CA ASP A 217 6.45 -6.54 -28.76
C ASP A 217 7.37 -6.12 -27.60
N PHE A 218 7.00 -6.45 -26.36
CA PHE A 218 7.73 -6.06 -25.15
C PHE A 218 8.06 -7.28 -24.28
N VAL A 219 9.27 -7.31 -23.76
CA VAL A 219 9.80 -8.38 -22.92
C VAL A 219 10.12 -7.84 -21.54
N ILE A 220 9.58 -8.48 -20.50
CA ILE A 220 10.01 -8.28 -19.12
C ILE A 220 11.18 -9.23 -18.88
N LEU A 221 12.34 -8.68 -18.55
CA LEU A 221 13.53 -9.49 -18.27
C LEU A 221 13.30 -10.35 -17.01
N PRO A 222 13.79 -11.59 -16.97
CA PRO A 222 13.51 -12.51 -15.87
C PRO A 222 14.24 -12.16 -14.58
N GLN A 223 15.32 -11.37 -14.65
CA GLN A 223 16.14 -11.00 -13.50
C GLN A 223 15.37 -10.06 -12.56
N ARG A 224 15.64 -10.20 -11.25
CA ARG A 224 15.15 -9.31 -10.20
C ARG A 224 16.34 -8.73 -9.45
N PHE A 225 16.31 -7.42 -9.22
CA PHE A 225 17.46 -6.64 -8.73
C PHE A 225 17.31 -6.19 -7.28
N SER A 226 16.11 -6.37 -6.71
CA SER A 226 15.82 -6.02 -5.31
C SER A 226 14.71 -6.89 -4.74
N LYS A 227 14.50 -6.73 -3.44
CA LYS A 227 13.31 -7.21 -2.73
C LYS A 227 12.36 -6.02 -2.53
N GLU A 228 11.16 -6.14 -3.06
CA GLU A 228 10.14 -5.10 -2.99
C GLU A 228 8.87 -5.64 -2.31
N PRO A 229 8.89 -5.85 -0.96
CA PRO A 229 7.69 -6.22 -0.23
C PRO A 229 6.76 -5.00 -0.17
N TYR A 230 5.59 -5.07 -0.77
CA TYR A 230 4.57 -4.03 -0.67
C TYR A 230 3.75 -4.18 0.60
N GLY A 231 3.29 -3.08 1.14
CA GLY A 231 2.36 -3.11 2.25
C GLY A 231 1.65 -1.78 2.48
N PRO A 232 0.55 -1.82 3.24
CA PRO A 232 -0.10 -0.62 3.73
C PRO A 232 0.82 0.21 4.61
N VAL A 233 0.67 1.54 4.54
CA VAL A 233 1.41 2.48 5.38
C VAL A 233 0.41 3.36 6.13
N VAL A 234 0.66 3.58 7.42
CA VAL A 234 -0.14 4.44 8.30
C VAL A 234 0.75 5.46 9.02
N ARG A 235 0.16 6.45 9.67
CA ARG A 235 0.89 7.34 10.58
C ARG A 235 1.40 6.56 11.80
N ARG A 236 2.54 6.95 12.34
CA ARG A 236 3.23 6.19 13.41
C ARG A 236 2.53 6.26 14.76
N ASP A 237 1.85 7.33 15.05
CA ASP A 237 1.30 7.68 16.34
C ASP A 237 -0.10 7.10 16.64
N ASP A 238 -0.61 6.25 15.73
CA ASP A 238 -1.90 5.57 15.90
C ASP A 238 -1.73 4.04 15.94
N GLN A 239 -1.54 3.49 17.14
CA GLN A 239 -1.37 2.05 17.34
C GLN A 239 -2.66 1.28 17.04
N GLU A 240 -3.82 1.84 17.37
CA GLU A 240 -5.12 1.17 17.14
C GLU A 240 -5.38 0.99 15.65
N TRP A 241 -5.17 2.06 14.86
CA TRP A 241 -5.31 1.98 13.41
C TRP A 241 -4.27 1.05 12.78
N PHE A 242 -3.03 1.09 13.24
CA PHE A 242 -1.99 0.16 12.80
C PHE A 242 -2.41 -1.31 13.03
N ASP A 243 -2.95 -1.63 14.19
CA ASP A 243 -3.38 -2.98 14.54
C ASP A 243 -4.56 -3.42 13.66
N VAL A 244 -5.54 -2.56 13.43
CA VAL A 244 -6.67 -2.85 12.53
C VAL A 244 -6.17 -3.18 11.12
N VAL A 245 -5.29 -2.35 10.55
CA VAL A 245 -4.76 -2.58 9.20
C VAL A 245 -3.96 -3.89 9.13
N ARG A 246 -3.09 -4.14 10.11
CA ARG A 246 -2.28 -5.36 10.19
C ARG A 246 -3.15 -6.62 10.27
N TRP A 247 -4.12 -6.62 11.20
CA TRP A 247 -4.98 -7.78 11.38
C TRP A 247 -5.98 -7.97 10.25
N THR A 248 -6.32 -6.92 9.51
CA THR A 248 -7.09 -7.04 8.26
C THR A 248 -6.34 -7.85 7.20
N VAL A 249 -5.07 -7.53 6.95
CA VAL A 249 -4.23 -8.31 6.01
C VAL A 249 -4.03 -9.74 6.52
N SER A 250 -3.75 -9.91 7.81
CA SER A 250 -3.60 -11.24 8.43
C SER A 250 -4.87 -12.08 8.30
N ALA A 251 -6.05 -11.47 8.47
CA ALA A 251 -7.33 -12.18 8.35
C ALA A 251 -7.60 -12.69 6.93
N LEU A 252 -7.18 -11.96 5.89
CA LEU A 252 -7.28 -12.43 4.51
C LEU A 252 -6.44 -13.69 4.27
N ILE A 253 -5.21 -13.72 4.80
CA ILE A 253 -4.30 -14.86 4.70
C ILE A 253 -4.83 -16.02 5.53
N GLN A 254 -5.24 -15.77 6.78
CA GLN A 254 -5.82 -16.79 7.67
C GLN A 254 -7.09 -17.41 7.08
N ALA A 255 -7.93 -16.63 6.43
CA ALA A 255 -9.13 -17.12 5.75
C ALA A 255 -8.77 -18.09 4.62
N GLU A 256 -7.75 -17.79 3.82
CA GLU A 256 -7.26 -18.70 2.78
C GLU A 256 -6.72 -20.01 3.39
N GLU A 257 -5.88 -19.92 4.44
CA GLU A 257 -5.35 -21.09 5.16
C GLU A 257 -6.44 -22.02 5.69
N LEU A 258 -7.55 -21.43 6.16
CA LEU A 258 -8.68 -22.18 6.73
C LEU A 258 -9.72 -22.60 5.67
N GLY A 259 -9.50 -22.28 4.39
CA GLY A 259 -10.45 -22.58 3.31
C GLY A 259 -11.74 -21.75 3.38
N VAL A 260 -11.73 -20.63 4.11
CA VAL A 260 -12.84 -19.68 4.18
C VAL A 260 -12.73 -18.69 3.03
N ASN A 261 -13.83 -18.46 2.31
CA ASN A 261 -13.86 -17.58 1.14
C ASN A 261 -15.19 -16.81 1.06
N SER A 262 -15.31 -15.93 0.06
CA SER A 262 -16.50 -15.07 -0.10
C SER A 262 -17.82 -15.84 -0.26
N ARG A 263 -17.78 -17.07 -0.78
CA ARG A 263 -18.95 -17.90 -1.08
C ARG A 263 -19.41 -18.76 0.08
N ASN A 264 -18.47 -19.17 0.97
CA ASN A 264 -18.76 -20.08 2.08
C ASN A 264 -18.73 -19.41 3.47
N ALA A 265 -18.28 -18.16 3.58
CA ALA A 265 -18.09 -17.49 4.87
C ALA A 265 -19.33 -17.53 5.77
N GLU A 266 -20.56 -17.35 5.22
CA GLU A 266 -21.79 -17.43 6.01
C GLU A 266 -22.01 -18.84 6.58
N GLN A 267 -21.89 -19.86 5.74
CA GLN A 267 -22.03 -21.27 6.20
C GLN A 267 -20.98 -21.64 7.24
N MET A 268 -19.75 -21.15 7.07
CA MET A 268 -18.61 -21.47 7.92
C MET A 268 -18.69 -20.83 9.31
N ARG A 269 -19.58 -19.87 9.56
CA ARG A 269 -19.84 -19.35 10.92
C ARG A 269 -20.29 -20.43 11.90
N GLY A 270 -20.98 -21.47 11.39
CA GLY A 270 -21.40 -22.64 12.14
C GLY A 270 -20.37 -23.78 12.18
N SER A 271 -19.15 -23.58 11.71
CA SER A 271 -18.10 -24.60 11.62
C SER A 271 -17.77 -25.18 13.00
N PRO A 272 -17.49 -26.50 13.13
CA PRO A 272 -16.97 -27.09 14.35
C PRO A 272 -15.52 -26.67 14.65
N ASN A 273 -14.79 -26.15 13.65
CA ASN A 273 -13.41 -25.68 13.79
C ASN A 273 -13.39 -24.38 14.61
N PRO A 274 -12.71 -24.34 15.79
CA PRO A 274 -12.71 -23.18 16.66
C PRO A 274 -11.97 -21.98 16.06
N ASP A 275 -10.96 -22.19 15.19
CA ASP A 275 -10.24 -21.10 14.55
C ASP A 275 -11.12 -20.38 13.50
N ILE A 276 -11.91 -21.13 12.74
CA ILE A 276 -12.88 -20.57 11.81
C ILE A 276 -13.97 -19.78 12.56
N ARG A 277 -14.49 -20.34 13.65
CA ARG A 277 -15.52 -19.65 14.45
C ARG A 277 -14.98 -18.34 15.03
N ARG A 278 -13.77 -18.32 15.54
CA ARG A 278 -13.10 -17.11 16.05
C ARG A 278 -12.92 -16.08 14.92
N LEU A 279 -12.36 -16.49 13.80
CA LEU A 279 -12.16 -15.62 12.65
C LEU A 279 -13.48 -14.97 12.20
N LEU A 280 -14.57 -15.74 12.17
CA LEU A 280 -15.86 -15.27 11.68
C LEU A 280 -16.77 -14.61 12.74
N GLY A 281 -16.21 -14.32 13.93
CA GLY A 281 -16.85 -13.52 14.95
C GLY A 281 -17.88 -14.25 15.83
N ALA A 282 -17.83 -15.59 15.91
CA ALA A 282 -18.63 -16.34 16.86
C ALA A 282 -18.17 -16.11 18.32
N ASP A 283 -16.93 -15.68 18.50
CA ASP A 283 -16.37 -15.21 19.77
C ASP A 283 -16.03 -13.71 19.63
N PRO A 284 -16.54 -12.84 20.52
CA PRO A 284 -16.32 -11.40 20.41
C PRO A 284 -14.91 -10.95 20.76
N LEU A 285 -14.04 -11.84 21.25
CA LEU A 285 -12.71 -11.53 21.75
C LEU A 285 -11.87 -10.72 20.76
N LEU A 286 -11.78 -11.18 19.51
CA LEU A 286 -10.95 -10.53 18.48
C LEU A 286 -11.50 -9.16 18.09
N GLY A 287 -12.82 -9.03 17.97
CA GLY A 287 -13.46 -7.73 17.69
C GLY A 287 -13.22 -6.75 18.84
N ASN A 288 -13.46 -7.17 20.08
CA ASN A 288 -13.27 -6.33 21.26
C ASN A 288 -11.81 -5.85 21.39
N ALA A 289 -10.83 -6.73 21.10
CA ALA A 289 -9.41 -6.38 21.15
C ALA A 289 -9.03 -5.27 20.17
N LEU A 290 -9.74 -5.18 19.04
CA LEU A 290 -9.53 -4.14 18.00
C LEU A 290 -10.54 -2.98 18.10
N LYS A 291 -11.43 -2.97 19.11
CA LYS A 291 -12.55 -2.01 19.26
C LYS A 291 -13.48 -1.99 18.03
N LEU A 292 -13.67 -3.15 17.40
CA LEU A 292 -14.49 -3.38 16.22
C LEU A 292 -15.68 -4.29 16.54
N ASP A 293 -16.63 -4.35 15.60
CA ASP A 293 -17.69 -5.35 15.61
C ASP A 293 -17.10 -6.77 15.64
N PRO A 294 -17.61 -7.72 16.43
CA PRO A 294 -17.13 -9.09 16.42
C PRO A 294 -17.08 -9.74 15.03
N ALA A 295 -17.98 -9.36 14.13
CA ALA A 295 -18.06 -9.87 12.76
C ALA A 295 -17.14 -9.13 11.77
N TRP A 296 -16.18 -8.32 12.23
CA TRP A 296 -15.32 -7.52 11.35
C TRP A 296 -14.62 -8.34 10.25
N ALA A 297 -14.05 -9.51 10.59
CA ALA A 297 -13.37 -10.35 9.61
C ALA A 297 -14.36 -11.09 8.70
N TYR A 298 -15.54 -11.44 9.19
CA TYR A 298 -16.63 -11.93 8.35
C TYR A 298 -17.05 -10.88 7.32
N ASN A 299 -17.24 -9.62 7.74
CA ASN A 299 -17.57 -8.51 6.84
C ASN A 299 -16.50 -8.30 5.78
N LEU A 300 -15.22 -8.39 6.18
CA LEU A 300 -14.07 -8.33 5.27
C LEU A 300 -14.15 -9.42 4.20
N ILE A 301 -14.23 -10.69 4.62
CA ILE A 301 -14.20 -11.85 3.71
C ILE A 301 -15.41 -11.86 2.79
N ARG A 302 -16.59 -11.49 3.30
CA ARG A 302 -17.79 -11.35 2.49
C ARG A 302 -17.66 -10.26 1.42
N ALA A 303 -17.01 -9.14 1.75
CA ALA A 303 -16.87 -8.00 0.85
C ALA A 303 -15.82 -8.24 -0.25
N ILE A 304 -14.66 -8.81 0.09
CA ILE A 304 -13.53 -8.90 -0.85
C ILE A 304 -12.91 -10.29 -0.99
N GLY A 305 -13.47 -11.32 -0.32
CA GLY A 305 -12.91 -12.67 -0.31
C GLY A 305 -11.69 -12.81 0.59
N ASN A 306 -11.02 -13.96 0.48
CA ASN A 306 -9.73 -14.22 1.10
C ASN A 306 -8.56 -13.73 0.22
N TYR A 307 -7.33 -13.89 0.70
CA TYR A 307 -6.15 -13.41 -0.03
C TYR A 307 -5.99 -14.08 -1.40
N GLY A 308 -6.23 -15.38 -1.52
CA GLY A 308 -6.18 -16.11 -2.80
C GLY A 308 -7.21 -15.59 -3.80
N GLU A 309 -8.46 -15.43 -3.38
CA GLU A 309 -9.51 -14.86 -4.24
C GLU A 309 -9.15 -13.44 -4.69
N LEU A 310 -8.59 -12.63 -3.79
CA LEU A 310 -8.17 -11.26 -4.10
C LEU A 310 -7.05 -11.24 -5.16
N PHE A 311 -6.01 -12.05 -4.98
CA PHE A 311 -4.91 -12.18 -5.92
C PHE A 311 -5.40 -12.67 -7.29
N ASP A 312 -6.13 -13.78 -7.31
CA ASP A 312 -6.53 -14.48 -8.53
C ASP A 312 -7.42 -13.63 -9.44
N ARG A 313 -8.38 -12.87 -8.86
CA ARG A 313 -9.28 -12.03 -9.66
C ARG A 313 -8.67 -10.70 -10.10
N THR A 314 -7.58 -10.24 -9.47
CA THR A 314 -7.02 -8.91 -9.78
C THR A 314 -5.75 -8.96 -10.63
N ILE A 315 -4.82 -9.85 -10.31
CA ILE A 315 -3.52 -9.94 -10.98
C ILE A 315 -3.13 -11.38 -11.35
N GLY A 316 -3.93 -12.36 -10.96
CA GLY A 316 -3.64 -13.79 -11.08
C GLY A 316 -3.60 -14.32 -12.52
N PRO A 317 -3.33 -15.63 -12.69
CA PRO A 317 -3.06 -16.26 -13.99
C PRO A 317 -4.19 -16.11 -15.01
N ASN A 318 -5.43 -16.03 -14.56
CA ASN A 318 -6.62 -15.90 -15.40
C ASN A 318 -7.01 -14.44 -15.72
N THR A 319 -6.18 -13.47 -15.34
CA THR A 319 -6.36 -12.06 -15.69
C THR A 319 -5.48 -11.67 -16.89
N PRO A 320 -5.72 -10.53 -17.54
CA PRO A 320 -4.82 -10.03 -18.58
C PRO A 320 -3.37 -9.80 -18.12
N ILE A 321 -3.13 -9.66 -16.81
CA ILE A 321 -1.81 -9.48 -16.20
C ILE A 321 -1.07 -10.81 -16.11
N GLY A 322 -1.79 -11.90 -15.76
CA GLY A 322 -1.32 -13.28 -15.89
C GLY A 322 -0.19 -13.65 -14.92
N LEU A 323 -0.23 -13.18 -13.66
CA LEU A 323 0.83 -13.47 -12.70
C LEU A 323 0.59 -14.76 -11.93
N GLU A 324 1.63 -15.58 -11.84
CA GLU A 324 1.69 -16.69 -10.90
C GLU A 324 1.93 -16.19 -9.47
N ARG A 325 1.40 -16.91 -8.48
CA ARG A 325 1.54 -16.55 -7.05
C ARG A 325 3.01 -16.47 -6.60
N GLY A 326 3.86 -17.37 -7.04
CA GLY A 326 5.28 -17.41 -6.68
C GLY A 326 5.49 -17.32 -5.16
N LEU A 327 6.23 -16.30 -4.71
CA LEU A 327 6.44 -16.01 -3.27
C LEU A 327 5.14 -15.61 -2.55
N ASN A 328 4.11 -15.22 -3.27
CA ASN A 328 2.82 -14.83 -2.71
C ASN A 328 1.86 -16.02 -2.46
N ARG A 329 2.33 -17.26 -2.57
CA ARG A 329 1.62 -18.45 -2.08
C ARG A 329 1.64 -18.49 -0.55
N LEU A 330 0.71 -19.24 0.03
CA LEU A 330 0.74 -19.54 1.45
C LEU A 330 2.06 -20.24 1.85
N TRP A 331 2.47 -20.04 3.08
CA TRP A 331 3.66 -20.69 3.63
C TRP A 331 3.58 -22.23 3.57
N THR A 332 2.38 -22.81 3.69
CA THR A 332 2.12 -24.24 3.50
C THR A 332 2.43 -24.73 2.09
N ASP A 333 2.38 -23.84 1.09
CA ASP A 333 2.64 -24.13 -0.32
C ASP A 333 4.02 -23.63 -0.76
N GLY A 334 4.91 -23.32 0.21
CA GLY A 334 6.27 -22.85 -0.03
C GLY A 334 6.38 -21.36 -0.39
N GLY A 335 5.35 -20.57 -0.11
CA GLY A 335 5.37 -19.10 -0.25
C GLY A 335 5.75 -18.38 1.04
N LEU A 336 5.56 -17.07 1.04
CA LEU A 336 5.87 -16.18 2.17
C LEU A 336 4.61 -15.59 2.83
N MET A 337 3.40 -15.91 2.32
CA MET A 337 2.17 -15.44 2.94
C MET A 337 1.89 -16.26 4.20
N TYR A 338 2.09 -15.61 5.34
CA TYR A 338 2.01 -16.21 6.67
C TYR A 338 1.17 -15.33 7.58
N SER A 339 0.05 -15.83 8.08
CA SER A 339 -0.74 -15.15 9.11
C SER A 339 -0.21 -15.47 10.50
N TRP A 340 -0.19 -14.47 11.38
CA TRP A 340 0.02 -14.71 12.79
C TRP A 340 -1.23 -15.37 13.40
N PRO A 341 -1.08 -16.25 14.42
CA PRO A 341 -2.22 -16.89 15.07
C PRO A 341 -3.21 -15.88 15.65
N MET A 342 -4.48 -16.00 15.25
CA MET A 342 -5.58 -15.14 15.71
C MET A 342 -6.29 -15.80 16.91
N ARG A 343 -5.73 -15.64 18.12
CA ARG A 343 -6.27 -16.22 19.35
C ARG A 343 -5.89 -15.42 20.59
#